data_509487895a103325d965656073028fe7
#
_entry.id   509487895a103325d965656073028fe7
#
_cell.length_a   1.000
_cell.length_b   1.000
_cell.length_c   1.000
_cell.angle_alpha   90.00
_cell.angle_beta   90.00
_cell.angle_gamma   90.00
#
_symmetry.space_group_name_H-M   'P 1'
#
loop_
_entity.id
_entity.type
_entity.pdbx_description
1 polymer ?
#
loop_
_entity_poly.entity_id
_entity_poly.type
_entity_poly.pdbx_seq_one_letter_code
_entity_poly.pdbx_strand_id
1 'polypeptide(L)'
;MAKYTSTKRFTGFPCTHRQWRAESHCRFVHGYSREFYFEFGCDELSPEFWVMDFGGLKEVKAWLEEWFDHTFLVGADDPHLEKFKELDQLGVIQMRILPNAGMEGTASFVYNHVNELVKKTTNNRVWVSKVEVRENENNSAFYEPK
;
A
#
# COMPACT_ATOMS: atom_id res chain seq x y z
N MET A 1 -11.20 -5.86 -19.15
CA MET A 1 -11.32 -4.44 -18.83
C MET A 1 -12.69 -4.18 -18.18
N ALA A 2 -12.69 -3.38 -17.14
CA ALA A 2 -13.93 -3.09 -16.41
C ALA A 2 -14.86 -2.17 -17.20
N LYS A 3 -16.17 -2.40 -17.09
CA LYS A 3 -17.15 -1.46 -17.64
C LYS A 3 -17.25 -0.20 -16.78
N TYR A 4 -17.11 -0.36 -15.46
CA TYR A 4 -17.23 0.74 -14.51
C TYR A 4 -16.03 0.76 -13.61
N THR A 5 -15.59 1.97 -13.29
CA THR A 5 -14.45 2.17 -12.38
C THR A 5 -14.81 3.24 -11.37
N SER A 6 -14.51 3.01 -10.11
CA SER A 6 -14.56 4.04 -9.09
C SER A 6 -13.21 4.12 -8.38
N THR A 7 -12.96 5.21 -7.70
CA THR A 7 -11.64 5.48 -7.11
C THR A 7 -11.76 5.89 -5.66
N LYS A 8 -10.72 5.61 -4.90
CA LYS A 8 -10.62 6.05 -3.51
C LYS A 8 -9.17 6.39 -3.19
N ARG A 9 -8.96 7.51 -2.52
CA ARG A 9 -7.64 7.94 -2.04
C ARG A 9 -7.64 7.94 -0.52
N PHE A 10 -6.61 7.34 0.06
CA PHE A 10 -6.37 7.39 1.51
C PHE A 10 -5.09 8.20 1.73
N THR A 11 -5.11 9.14 2.67
CA THR A 11 -3.99 10.06 2.94
C THR A 11 -3.63 10.04 4.42
N GLY A 12 -2.44 10.59 4.72
CA GLY A 12 -2.04 10.79 6.10
C GLY A 12 -1.36 9.58 6.76
N PHE A 13 -0.51 8.87 6.03
CA PHE A 13 0.23 7.72 6.56
C PHE A 13 1.72 8.05 6.66
N PRO A 14 2.18 8.69 7.75
CA PRO A 14 3.59 8.97 7.91
C PRO A 14 4.34 7.67 8.19
N CYS A 15 5.29 7.35 7.32
CA CYS A 15 6.11 6.17 7.49
C CYS A 15 7.47 6.39 6.83
N THR A 16 8.43 5.55 7.20
CA THR A 16 9.79 5.62 6.69
C THR A 16 10.16 4.35 5.95
N HIS A 17 11.14 4.46 5.10
CA HIS A 17 11.74 3.32 4.40
C HIS A 17 13.15 3.69 3.95
N ARG A 18 13.84 2.74 3.37
CA ARG A 18 15.09 3.01 2.67
C ARG A 18 15.21 2.09 1.47
N GLN A 19 15.95 2.55 0.46
CA GLN A 19 16.32 1.72 -0.68
C GLN A 19 17.80 1.39 -0.54
N TRP A 20 18.09 0.26 0.11
CA TRP A 20 19.46 -0.09 0.47
C TRP A 20 20.36 -0.35 -0.74
N ARG A 21 19.79 -0.69 -1.89
CA ARG A 21 20.53 -0.90 -3.12
C ARG A 21 20.92 0.40 -3.83
N ALA A 22 20.34 1.53 -3.41
CA ALA A 22 20.62 2.82 -4.03
C ALA A 22 22.00 3.32 -3.63
N GLU A 23 22.71 3.94 -4.58
CA GLU A 23 23.96 4.63 -4.31
C GLU A 23 23.72 6.06 -3.85
N SER A 24 22.53 6.59 -4.13
CA SER A 24 22.11 7.94 -3.74
C SER A 24 21.69 7.99 -2.27
N HIS A 25 21.27 9.17 -1.83
CA HIS A 25 20.81 9.36 -0.45
C HIS A 25 19.52 8.60 -0.12
N CYS A 26 18.86 8.00 -1.12
CA CYS A 26 17.71 7.13 -0.88
C CYS A 26 18.06 5.88 -0.05
N ARG A 27 19.34 5.54 0.08
CA ARG A 27 19.77 4.46 0.96
C ARG A 27 19.63 4.78 2.44
N PHE A 28 19.51 6.05 2.78
CA PHE A 28 19.27 6.46 4.16
C PHE A 28 17.80 6.31 4.50
N VAL A 29 17.52 6.02 5.76
CA VAL A 29 16.14 5.98 6.25
C VAL A 29 15.54 7.37 6.10
N HIS A 30 14.40 7.44 5.42
CA HIS A 30 13.70 8.70 5.20
C HIS A 30 12.21 8.43 5.05
N GLY A 31 11.39 9.45 5.21
CA GLY A 31 9.96 9.25 5.13
C GLY A 31 9.19 10.50 4.83
N TYR A 32 7.92 10.27 4.49
CA TYR A 32 6.96 11.30 4.14
C TYR A 32 5.58 10.84 4.60
N SER A 33 4.60 11.72 4.49
CA SER A 33 3.19 11.35 4.66
C SER A 33 2.73 10.68 3.38
N ARG A 34 2.59 9.37 3.42
CA ARG A 34 2.30 8.56 2.23
C ARG A 34 0.81 8.56 1.93
N GLU A 35 0.48 8.43 0.63
CA GLU A 35 -0.89 8.33 0.16
C GLU A 35 -1.05 7.08 -0.69
N PHE A 36 -2.26 6.51 -0.64
CA PHE A 36 -2.62 5.33 -1.41
C PHE A 36 -3.87 5.63 -2.22
N TYR A 37 -3.81 5.36 -3.52
CA TYR A 37 -4.93 5.58 -4.42
C TYR A 37 -5.27 4.25 -5.08
N PHE A 38 -6.57 3.96 -5.12
CA PHE A 38 -7.08 2.71 -5.68
C PHE A 38 -8.10 3.01 -6.78
N GLU A 39 -8.05 2.19 -7.84
CA GLU A 39 -9.11 2.10 -8.82
C GLU A 39 -9.76 0.73 -8.68
N PHE A 40 -11.06 0.72 -8.50
CA PHE A 40 -11.87 -0.48 -8.38
C PHE A 40 -12.67 -0.66 -9.66
N GLY A 41 -12.65 -1.87 -10.23
CA GLY A 41 -13.37 -2.16 -11.44
C GLY A 41 -14.45 -3.23 -11.24
N CYS A 42 -15.49 -3.15 -12.04
CA CYS A 42 -16.51 -4.19 -12.11
C CYS A 42 -17.18 -4.17 -13.48
N ASP A 43 -17.84 -5.27 -13.83
CA ASP A 43 -18.67 -5.33 -15.02
C ASP A 43 -20.15 -5.09 -14.70
N GLU A 44 -20.55 -5.45 -13.48
CA GLU A 44 -21.93 -5.27 -13.03
C GLU A 44 -21.95 -4.49 -11.72
N LEU A 45 -22.82 -3.50 -11.66
CA LEU A 45 -23.00 -2.67 -10.48
C LEU A 45 -23.75 -3.44 -9.38
N SER A 46 -23.61 -2.98 -8.15
CA SER A 46 -24.38 -3.49 -7.02
C SER A 46 -25.86 -3.11 -7.16
N PRO A 47 -26.75 -3.66 -6.31
CA PRO A 47 -28.15 -3.22 -6.31
C PRO A 47 -28.34 -1.72 -6.11
N GLU A 48 -27.40 -1.04 -5.46
CA GLU A 48 -27.43 0.42 -5.27
C GLU A 48 -26.83 1.18 -6.47
N PHE A 49 -26.41 0.48 -7.52
CA PHE A 49 -25.75 1.02 -8.71
C PHE A 49 -24.35 1.57 -8.42
N TRP A 50 -23.66 0.99 -7.46
CA TRP A 50 -22.25 1.34 -7.13
C TRP A 50 -21.28 0.30 -7.66
N VAL A 51 -20.07 0.75 -7.98
CA VAL A 51 -18.92 -0.14 -8.16
C VAL A 51 -18.54 -0.70 -6.80
N MET A 52 -18.28 0.19 -5.84
CA MET A 52 -17.80 -0.19 -4.51
C MET A 52 -18.52 0.68 -3.48
N ASP A 53 -18.99 0.05 -2.41
CA ASP A 53 -19.48 0.77 -1.25
C ASP A 53 -18.29 1.27 -0.45
N PHE A 54 -18.07 2.58 -0.44
CA PHE A 54 -16.94 3.17 0.27
C PHE A 54 -17.06 3.00 1.79
N GLY A 55 -18.25 2.82 2.32
CA GLY A 55 -18.43 2.42 3.71
C GLY A 55 -17.86 1.04 4.00
N GLY A 56 -17.79 0.17 3.00
CA GLY A 56 -17.21 -1.16 3.09
C GLY A 56 -15.68 -1.17 3.04
N LEU A 57 -15.04 -0.01 2.86
CA LEU A 57 -13.57 0.08 2.80
C LEU A 57 -12.91 0.30 4.16
N LYS A 58 -13.66 0.18 5.25
CA LYS A 58 -13.11 0.35 6.61
C LYS A 58 -11.98 -0.64 6.90
N GLU A 59 -12.11 -1.88 6.43
CA GLU A 59 -11.08 -2.89 6.61
C GLU A 59 -9.81 -2.56 5.84
N VAL A 60 -9.95 -1.98 4.64
CA VAL A 60 -8.82 -1.52 3.84
C VAL A 60 -8.08 -0.41 4.59
N LYS A 61 -8.82 0.57 5.11
CA LYS A 61 -8.24 1.67 5.87
C LYS A 61 -7.52 1.17 7.11
N ALA A 62 -8.13 0.27 7.87
CA ALA A 62 -7.54 -0.29 9.09
C ALA A 62 -6.24 -1.03 8.77
N TRP A 63 -6.22 -1.81 7.68
CA TRP A 63 -5.03 -2.51 7.25
C TRP A 63 -3.92 -1.54 6.83
N LEU A 64 -4.26 -0.49 6.10
CA LEU A 64 -3.29 0.54 5.72
C LEU A 64 -2.71 1.23 6.95
N GLU A 65 -3.54 1.54 7.94
CA GLU A 65 -3.08 2.15 9.19
C GLU A 65 -2.11 1.23 9.94
N GLU A 66 -2.43 -0.05 10.02
CA GLU A 66 -1.56 -1.03 10.69
C GLU A 66 -0.19 -1.10 10.02
N TRP A 67 -0.15 -1.09 8.69
CA TRP A 67 1.09 -1.28 7.94
C TRP A 67 1.87 0.00 7.68
N PHE A 68 1.20 1.14 7.58
CA PHE A 68 1.83 2.35 7.04
C PHE A 68 1.72 3.58 7.93
N ASP A 69 1.10 3.50 9.10
CA ASP A 69 0.98 4.65 9.97
C ASP A 69 2.00 4.57 11.11
N HIS A 70 2.99 5.48 11.09
CA HIS A 70 4.08 5.52 12.06
C HIS A 70 4.92 4.24 12.06
N THR A 71 5.17 3.68 10.89
CA THR A 71 5.92 2.44 10.71
C THR A 71 7.22 2.67 9.96
N PHE A 72 8.14 1.72 10.10
CA PHE A 72 9.36 1.66 9.29
C PHE A 72 9.26 0.43 8.38
N LEU A 73 9.23 0.67 7.08
CA LEU A 73 9.12 -0.39 6.07
C LEU A 73 10.52 -0.86 5.69
N VAL A 74 10.77 -2.15 5.86
CA VAL A 74 12.08 -2.75 5.62
C VAL A 74 11.94 -3.83 4.56
N GLY A 75 12.83 -3.83 3.58
CA GLY A 75 12.90 -4.91 2.61
C GLY A 75 13.38 -6.19 3.27
N ALA A 76 12.77 -7.32 2.91
CA ALA A 76 13.13 -8.62 3.47
C ALA A 76 14.60 -8.98 3.20
N ASP A 77 15.18 -8.41 2.14
CA ASP A 77 16.57 -8.65 1.74
C ASP A 77 17.55 -7.57 2.21
N ASP A 78 17.10 -6.65 3.07
CA ASP A 78 17.97 -5.59 3.59
C ASP A 78 19.10 -6.23 4.42
N PRO A 79 20.37 -5.93 4.12
CA PRO A 79 21.49 -6.54 4.84
C PRO A 79 21.55 -6.16 6.32
N HIS A 80 20.84 -5.11 6.73
CA HIS A 80 20.79 -4.68 8.13
C HIS A 80 19.48 -5.06 8.82
N LEU A 81 18.72 -5.98 8.24
CA LEU A 81 17.43 -6.39 8.77
C LEU A 81 17.50 -6.76 10.26
N GLU A 82 18.53 -7.50 10.67
CA GLU A 82 18.67 -7.92 12.06
C GLU A 82 18.87 -6.75 13.02
N LYS A 83 19.57 -5.72 12.58
CA LYS A 83 19.74 -4.50 13.37
C LYS A 83 18.42 -3.75 13.53
N PHE A 84 17.61 -3.70 12.47
CA PHE A 84 16.29 -3.08 12.55
C PHE A 84 15.36 -3.87 13.47
N LYS A 85 15.46 -5.20 13.49
CA LYS A 85 14.71 -6.02 14.43
C LYS A 85 15.07 -5.69 15.88
N GLU A 86 16.35 -5.46 16.16
CA GLU A 86 16.79 -5.04 17.50
C GLU A 86 16.14 -3.72 17.91
N LEU A 87 16.11 -2.74 16.99
CA LEU A 87 15.47 -1.44 17.24
C LEU A 87 13.97 -1.59 17.46
N ASP A 88 13.33 -2.47 16.71
CA ASP A 88 11.91 -2.76 16.90
C ASP A 88 11.63 -3.34 18.29
N GLN A 89 12.46 -4.29 18.73
CA GLN A 89 12.35 -4.89 20.05
C GLN A 89 12.55 -3.89 21.18
N LEU A 90 13.38 -2.87 20.94
CA LEU A 90 13.61 -1.79 21.91
C LEU A 90 12.48 -0.76 21.92
N GLY A 91 11.51 -0.88 21.00
CA GLY A 91 10.41 0.07 20.93
C GLY A 91 10.77 1.41 20.27
N VAL A 92 11.89 1.46 19.54
CA VAL A 92 12.36 2.67 18.86
C VAL A 92 11.67 2.86 17.52
N ILE A 93 11.33 1.74 16.86
CA ILE A 93 10.61 1.73 15.58
C ILE A 93 9.47 0.72 15.64
N GLN A 94 8.54 0.88 14.73
CA GLN A 94 7.46 -0.08 14.52
C GLN A 94 7.68 -0.67 13.13
N MET A 95 8.39 -1.79 13.06
CA MET A 95 8.88 -2.35 11.80
C MET A 95 7.83 -3.17 11.08
N ARG A 96 7.81 -3.03 9.73
CA ARG A 96 7.03 -3.90 8.85
C ARG A 96 7.95 -4.40 7.75
N ILE A 97 7.93 -5.70 7.50
CA ILE A 97 8.82 -6.31 6.50
C ILE A 97 8.02 -6.55 5.23
N LEU A 98 8.52 -6.02 4.11
CA LEU A 98 7.93 -6.21 2.78
C LEU A 98 8.96 -6.91 1.89
N PRO A 99 8.53 -7.60 0.82
CA PRO A 99 9.49 -8.15 -0.16
C PRO A 99 10.40 -7.06 -0.74
N ASN A 100 9.83 -5.86 -0.97
CA ASN A 100 10.56 -4.70 -1.44
C ASN A 100 9.91 -3.46 -0.84
N ALA A 101 10.69 -2.61 -0.17
CA ALA A 101 10.18 -1.44 0.54
C ALA A 101 10.13 -0.16 -0.30
N GLY A 102 10.54 -0.21 -1.58
CA GLY A 102 10.41 0.93 -2.49
C GLY A 102 8.95 1.18 -2.86
N MET A 103 8.70 2.29 -3.58
CA MET A 103 7.33 2.67 -3.96
C MET A 103 6.67 1.60 -4.83
N GLU A 104 7.40 1.07 -5.82
CA GLU A 104 6.89 0.05 -6.74
C GLU A 104 6.56 -1.26 -6.00
N GLY A 105 7.48 -1.71 -5.16
CA GLY A 105 7.29 -2.92 -4.37
C GLY A 105 6.15 -2.78 -3.37
N THR A 106 6.01 -1.59 -2.78
CA THR A 106 4.89 -1.29 -1.89
C THR A 106 3.57 -1.31 -2.64
N ALA A 107 3.53 -0.74 -3.85
CA ALA A 107 2.31 -0.74 -4.66
C ALA A 107 1.82 -2.15 -4.98
N SER A 108 2.72 -3.06 -5.40
CA SER A 108 2.35 -4.44 -5.67
C SER A 108 1.93 -5.19 -4.40
N PHE A 109 2.61 -4.94 -3.29
CA PHE A 109 2.28 -5.53 -2.00
C PHE A 109 0.87 -5.13 -1.56
N VAL A 110 0.56 -3.84 -1.65
CA VAL A 110 -0.77 -3.29 -1.31
C VAL A 110 -1.82 -3.87 -2.25
N TYR A 111 -1.53 -3.91 -3.54
CA TYR A 111 -2.45 -4.49 -4.52
C TYR A 111 -2.82 -5.92 -4.13
N ASN A 112 -1.84 -6.76 -3.86
CA ASN A 112 -2.09 -8.17 -3.56
C ASN A 112 -3.03 -8.35 -2.38
N HIS A 113 -2.81 -7.59 -1.31
CA HIS A 113 -3.67 -7.70 -0.13
C HIS A 113 -5.06 -7.13 -0.36
N VAL A 114 -5.14 -5.90 -0.88
CA VAL A 114 -6.41 -5.20 -1.02
C VAL A 114 -7.29 -5.86 -2.08
N ASN A 115 -6.70 -6.35 -3.18
CA ASN A 115 -7.46 -7.05 -4.21
C ASN A 115 -8.13 -8.31 -3.66
N GLU A 116 -7.40 -9.11 -2.87
CA GLU A 116 -7.97 -10.29 -2.22
C GLU A 116 -9.12 -9.92 -1.29
N LEU A 117 -8.93 -8.90 -0.48
CA LEU A 117 -9.95 -8.43 0.46
C LEU A 117 -11.20 -7.93 -0.26
N VAL A 118 -11.04 -7.12 -1.32
CA VAL A 118 -12.14 -6.58 -2.10
C VAL A 118 -12.89 -7.68 -2.82
N LYS A 119 -12.20 -8.62 -3.44
CA LYS A 119 -12.84 -9.77 -4.10
C LYS A 119 -13.65 -10.59 -3.11
N LYS A 120 -13.08 -10.84 -1.94
CA LYS A 120 -13.75 -11.63 -0.91
C LYS A 120 -15.03 -10.96 -0.43
N THR A 121 -14.99 -9.66 -0.14
CA THR A 121 -16.15 -8.94 0.40
C THR A 121 -17.23 -8.66 -0.63
N THR A 122 -16.93 -8.77 -1.91
CA THR A 122 -17.89 -8.52 -3.01
C THR A 122 -18.25 -9.77 -3.80
N ASN A 123 -17.87 -10.95 -3.31
CA ASN A 123 -18.12 -12.22 -4.03
C ASN A 123 -17.57 -12.20 -5.46
N ASN A 124 -16.37 -11.69 -5.61
CA ASN A 124 -15.65 -11.57 -6.90
C ASN A 124 -16.32 -10.61 -7.90
N ARG A 125 -17.28 -9.81 -7.48
CA ARG A 125 -17.91 -8.82 -8.37
C ARG A 125 -16.95 -7.67 -8.69
N VAL A 126 -16.14 -7.24 -7.71
CA VAL A 126 -15.23 -6.10 -7.81
C VAL A 126 -13.77 -6.57 -7.67
N TRP A 127 -12.88 -5.93 -8.39
CA TRP A 127 -11.44 -6.15 -8.27
C TRP A 127 -10.72 -4.81 -8.22
N VAL A 128 -9.47 -4.84 -7.74
CA VAL A 128 -8.59 -3.67 -7.80
C VAL A 128 -7.90 -3.69 -9.15
N SER A 129 -8.08 -2.64 -9.95
CA SER A 129 -7.46 -2.54 -11.26
C SER A 129 -6.16 -1.75 -11.24
N LYS A 130 -5.94 -0.92 -10.23
CA LYS A 130 -4.76 -0.06 -10.15
C LYS A 130 -4.53 0.40 -8.72
N VAL A 131 -3.25 0.45 -8.32
CA VAL A 131 -2.83 1.04 -7.05
C VAL A 131 -1.74 2.07 -7.34
N GLU A 132 -1.89 3.26 -6.77
CA GLU A 132 -0.82 4.25 -6.73
C GLU A 132 -0.34 4.41 -5.30
N VAL A 133 0.96 4.37 -5.10
CA VAL A 133 1.59 4.73 -3.82
C VAL A 133 2.35 6.03 -4.06
N ARG A 134 1.97 7.06 -3.35
CA ARG A 134 2.57 8.39 -3.50
C ARG A 134 3.52 8.64 -2.33
N GLU A 135 4.76 8.93 -2.69
CA GLU A 135 5.80 9.23 -1.70
C GLU A 135 5.67 10.68 -1.19
N ASN A 136 5.51 11.61 -2.13
CA ASN A 136 5.37 13.04 -1.85
C ASN A 136 4.62 13.71 -2.99
N GLU A 137 4.59 15.04 -3.02
CA GLU A 137 3.87 15.80 -4.05
C GLU A 137 4.33 15.49 -5.48
N ASN A 138 5.60 15.11 -5.63
CA ASN A 138 6.22 14.99 -6.96
C ASN A 138 6.40 13.56 -7.44
N ASN A 139 6.44 12.58 -6.54
CA ASN A 139 6.83 11.22 -6.88
C ASN A 139 5.81 10.19 -6.43
N SER A 140 5.47 9.28 -7.32
CA SER A 140 4.62 8.14 -7.01
C SER A 140 4.97 6.96 -7.91
N ALA A 141 4.45 5.80 -7.57
CA ALA A 141 4.55 4.61 -8.40
C ALA A 141 3.18 3.95 -8.51
N PHE A 142 2.95 3.31 -9.63
CA PHE A 142 1.70 2.59 -9.91
C PHE A 142 1.97 1.10 -10.05
N TYR A 143 0.99 0.30 -9.67
CA TYR A 143 0.94 -1.11 -10.03
C TYR A 143 -0.40 -1.39 -10.69
N GLU A 144 -0.36 -1.92 -11.91
CA GLU A 144 -1.52 -2.36 -12.67
C GLU A 144 -1.28 -3.79 -13.13
N PRO A 145 -2.06 -4.76 -12.66
CA PRO A 145 -1.95 -6.12 -13.18
C PRO A 145 -2.48 -6.19 -14.59
N LYS A 146 -1.94 -7.09 -15.38
CA LYS A 146 -2.42 -7.33 -16.75
C LYS A 146 -3.30 -8.55 -16.81
#